data_511b8f66d2127c8ced524df8f699a2ef
#
_entry.id   511b8f66d2127c8ced524df8f699a2ef
#
_cell.length_a   1.000
_cell.length_b   1.000
_cell.length_c   1.000
_cell.angle_alpha   90.00
_cell.angle_beta   90.00
_cell.angle_gamma   90.00
#
_symmetry.space_group_name_H-M   'P 1'
#
loop_
_entity.id
_entity.type
_entity.pdbx_description
1 polymer ?
#
loop_
_entity_poly.entity_id
_entity_poly.type
_entity_poly.pdbx_seq_one_letter_code
_entity_poly.pdbx_strand_id
1 'polypeptide(L)'
;TVDKFKMPEKKILIFGILLMMNFATVGIIVDWSSLWLTKDLMAPLFLGGLVIVFFNSGEIIARLLASFLISRLGEKFVGGYLPIVGALILFVSILTANLYIIVPALVLFGLFTANFMSIVIRQAIKVTKEPISLAVSNLTTLGFSGFIFGPALVGYTAENIGLTFNMYVLCVIWALSAFFLIRIMIKFH
;
A
#
# COMPACT_ATOMS: atom_id res chain seq x y z
N THR A 1 35.27 8.43 -9.35
CA THR A 1 34.40 9.26 -10.21
C THR A 1 33.02 9.24 -9.58
N VAL A 2 32.63 10.39 -9.00
CA VAL A 2 31.24 10.59 -8.50
C VAL A 2 30.36 10.51 -9.74
N ASP A 3 29.59 9.42 -9.88
CA ASP A 3 28.63 9.28 -10.96
C ASP A 3 27.68 10.48 -10.90
N LYS A 4 27.63 11.26 -11.99
CA LYS A 4 26.72 12.38 -12.12
C LYS A 4 25.29 11.88 -11.85
N PHE A 5 24.59 12.55 -10.96
CA PHE A 5 23.17 12.30 -10.69
C PHE A 5 22.43 12.20 -12.02
N LYS A 6 22.03 11.00 -12.38
CA LYS A 6 21.30 10.73 -13.63
C LYS A 6 19.82 10.60 -13.28
N MET A 7 19.00 11.40 -13.95
CA MET A 7 17.54 11.31 -13.76
C MET A 7 17.07 9.88 -14.09
N PRO A 8 16.20 9.30 -13.24
CA PRO A 8 15.64 7.96 -13.49
C PRO A 8 14.87 7.87 -14.82
N GLU A 9 14.91 6.70 -15.45
CA GLU A 9 14.09 6.45 -16.65
C GLU A 9 12.60 6.71 -16.34
N LYS A 10 11.83 7.19 -17.34
CA LYS A 10 10.37 7.41 -17.22
C LYS A 10 9.63 6.18 -16.69
N LYS A 11 10.06 4.97 -17.07
CA LYS A 11 9.47 3.73 -16.56
C LYS A 11 9.71 3.57 -15.06
N ILE A 12 10.93 3.82 -14.59
CA ILE A 12 11.26 3.79 -13.15
C ILE A 12 10.45 4.83 -12.39
N LEU A 13 10.26 6.04 -12.92
CA LEU A 13 9.43 7.06 -12.30
C LEU A 13 7.97 6.59 -12.14
N ILE A 14 7.39 5.95 -13.15
CA ILE A 14 6.00 5.43 -13.08
C ILE A 14 5.86 4.38 -11.96
N PHE A 15 6.78 3.41 -11.91
CA PHE A 15 6.77 2.41 -10.84
C PHE A 15 7.11 3.02 -9.47
N GLY A 16 7.99 4.03 -9.44
CA GLY A 16 8.30 4.80 -8.23
C GLY A 16 7.09 5.53 -7.66
N ILE A 17 6.23 6.11 -8.51
CA ILE A 17 4.97 6.71 -8.09
C ILE A 17 4.04 5.66 -7.46
N LEU A 18 3.93 4.46 -8.05
CA LEU A 18 3.13 3.38 -7.47
C LEU A 18 3.66 2.98 -6.08
N LEU A 19 4.98 2.90 -5.92
CA LEU A 19 5.59 2.65 -4.61
C LEU A 19 5.37 3.81 -3.63
N MET A 20 5.46 5.05 -4.08
CA MET A 20 5.18 6.23 -3.27
C MET A 20 3.74 6.19 -2.73
N MET A 21 2.75 5.88 -3.57
CA MET A 21 1.36 5.71 -3.15
C MET A 21 1.21 4.56 -2.14
N ASN A 22 1.89 3.43 -2.37
CA ASN A 22 1.90 2.30 -1.46
C ASN A 22 2.48 2.69 -0.09
N PHE A 23 3.67 3.27 -0.05
CA PHE A 23 4.31 3.67 1.20
C PHE A 23 3.55 4.78 1.94
N ALA A 24 2.92 5.72 1.21
CA ALA A 24 2.06 6.74 1.80
C ALA A 24 0.89 6.09 2.56
N THR A 25 0.22 5.13 1.96
CA THR A 25 -0.93 4.45 2.58
C THR A 25 -0.55 3.54 3.74
N VAL A 26 0.60 2.84 3.65
CA VAL A 26 1.12 2.07 4.79
C VAL A 26 1.48 3.01 5.95
N GLY A 27 2.14 4.14 5.67
CA GLY A 27 2.43 5.17 6.67
C GLY A 27 1.17 5.72 7.34
N ILE A 28 0.12 5.97 6.58
CA ILE A 28 -1.17 6.40 7.11
C ILE A 28 -1.76 5.36 8.08
N ILE A 29 -1.71 4.08 7.73
CA ILE A 29 -2.20 3.01 8.63
C ILE A 29 -1.36 2.97 9.91
N VAL A 30 -0.04 3.02 9.79
CA VAL A 30 0.86 2.93 10.96
C VAL A 30 0.65 4.11 11.92
N ASP A 31 0.53 5.33 11.40
CA ASP A 31 0.51 6.53 12.23
C ASP A 31 -0.90 6.94 12.68
N TRP A 32 -1.92 6.71 11.84
CA TRP A 32 -3.25 7.28 12.06
C TRP A 32 -4.36 6.28 12.39
N SER A 33 -4.17 4.98 12.12
CA SER A 33 -5.26 4.01 12.32
C SER A 33 -5.65 3.84 13.79
N SER A 34 -4.69 3.92 14.72
CA SER A 34 -4.97 3.88 16.15
C SER A 34 -5.86 5.04 16.59
N LEU A 35 -5.53 6.24 16.14
CA LEU A 35 -6.28 7.45 16.42
C LEU A 35 -7.67 7.42 15.77
N TRP A 36 -7.76 6.93 14.54
CA TRP A 36 -9.01 6.73 13.83
C TRP A 36 -9.96 5.79 14.59
N LEU A 37 -9.49 4.61 15.01
CA LEU A 37 -10.31 3.68 15.76
C LEU A 37 -10.80 4.27 17.08
N THR A 38 -9.93 4.95 17.82
CA THR A 38 -10.28 5.45 19.15
C THR A 38 -11.11 6.73 19.14
N LYS A 39 -10.85 7.65 18.21
CA LYS A 39 -11.58 8.94 18.14
C LYS A 39 -12.86 8.86 17.32
N ASP A 40 -12.77 8.34 16.08
CA ASP A 40 -13.90 8.36 15.15
C ASP A 40 -14.86 7.19 15.39
N LEU A 41 -14.33 6.01 15.76
CA LEU A 41 -15.11 4.80 15.98
C LEU A 41 -15.34 4.47 17.46
N MET A 42 -14.88 5.33 18.37
CA MET A 42 -15.02 5.16 19.82
C MET A 42 -14.54 3.81 20.34
N ALA A 43 -13.55 3.22 19.66
CA ALA A 43 -12.96 1.95 20.07
C ALA A 43 -12.24 2.06 21.42
N PRO A 44 -12.25 1.02 22.24
CA PRO A 44 -11.42 0.97 23.45
C PRO A 44 -9.93 1.17 23.11
N LEU A 45 -9.21 1.88 23.98
CA LEU A 45 -7.81 2.26 23.74
C LEU A 45 -6.90 1.07 23.39
N PHE A 46 -7.14 -0.10 24.02
CA PHE A 46 -6.36 -1.30 23.74
C PHE A 46 -6.54 -1.79 22.30
N LEU A 47 -7.72 -1.67 21.70
CA LEU A 47 -7.95 -2.02 20.29
C LEU A 47 -7.23 -1.05 19.35
N GLY A 48 -7.20 0.25 19.70
CA GLY A 48 -6.39 1.22 18.96
C GLY A 48 -4.92 0.84 18.94
N GLY A 49 -4.36 0.38 20.06
CA GLY A 49 -2.98 -0.10 20.13
C GLY A 49 -2.73 -1.39 19.35
N LEU A 50 -3.74 -2.26 19.20
CA LEU A 50 -3.63 -3.55 18.49
C LEU A 50 -3.89 -3.44 16.99
N VAL A 51 -4.41 -2.34 16.47
CA VAL A 51 -4.78 -2.20 15.05
C VAL A 51 -3.61 -2.48 14.11
N ILE A 52 -2.42 -2.00 14.46
CA ILE A 52 -1.20 -2.25 13.68
C ILE A 52 -0.82 -3.73 13.70
N VAL A 53 -1.03 -4.41 14.84
CA VAL A 53 -0.79 -5.85 14.97
C VAL A 53 -1.72 -6.62 14.06
N PHE A 54 -3.01 -6.25 13.97
CA PHE A 54 -3.96 -6.90 13.07
C PHE A 54 -3.57 -6.71 11.61
N PHE A 55 -3.27 -5.50 11.17
CA PHE A 55 -2.81 -5.23 9.82
C PHE A 55 -1.53 -5.99 9.48
N ASN A 56 -0.50 -5.89 10.33
CA ASN A 56 0.78 -6.57 10.12
C ASN A 56 0.67 -8.11 10.18
N SER A 57 -0.26 -8.67 10.95
CA SER A 57 -0.48 -10.12 10.96
C SER A 57 -0.90 -10.63 9.58
N GLY A 58 -1.79 -9.91 8.89
CA GLY A 58 -2.15 -10.19 7.50
C GLY A 58 -0.94 -10.09 6.57
N GLU A 59 -0.13 -9.04 6.70
CA GLU A 59 1.08 -8.87 5.91
C GLU A 59 2.09 -10.01 6.10
N ILE A 60 2.32 -10.43 7.34
CA ILE A 60 3.25 -11.53 7.66
C ILE A 60 2.78 -12.83 6.99
N ILE A 61 1.50 -13.17 7.14
CA ILE A 61 0.93 -14.37 6.53
C ILE A 61 1.10 -14.32 5.00
N ALA A 62 0.80 -13.19 4.36
CA ALA A 62 0.94 -13.05 2.91
C ALA A 62 2.39 -13.18 2.44
N ARG A 63 3.34 -12.65 3.18
CA ARG A 63 4.77 -12.74 2.84
C ARG A 63 5.30 -14.16 3.00
N LEU A 64 4.88 -14.89 4.02
CA LEU A 64 5.21 -16.30 4.19
C LEU A 64 4.65 -17.15 3.04
N LEU A 65 3.46 -16.81 2.55
CA LEU A 65 2.80 -17.51 1.45
C LEU A 65 3.13 -16.93 0.06
N ALA A 66 3.97 -15.89 -0.03
CA ALA A 66 4.22 -15.13 -1.26
C ALA A 66 4.63 -16.01 -2.44
N SER A 67 5.59 -16.91 -2.23
CA SER A 67 6.09 -17.80 -3.27
C SER A 67 4.99 -18.73 -3.79
N PHE A 68 4.19 -19.31 -2.89
CA PHE A 68 3.06 -20.16 -3.23
C PHE A 68 1.97 -19.39 -3.98
N LEU A 69 1.58 -18.22 -3.48
CA LEU A 69 0.54 -17.40 -4.10
C LEU A 69 0.96 -16.94 -5.50
N ILE A 70 2.18 -16.46 -5.67
CA ILE A 70 2.68 -15.97 -6.95
C ILE A 70 2.82 -17.12 -7.96
N SER A 71 3.30 -18.29 -7.53
CA SER A 71 3.46 -19.45 -8.44
C SER A 71 2.12 -20.03 -8.90
N ARG A 72 1.08 -19.97 -8.07
CA ARG A 72 -0.25 -20.52 -8.37
C ARG A 72 -1.17 -19.53 -9.07
N LEU A 73 -1.17 -18.28 -8.65
CA LEU A 73 -2.12 -17.26 -9.11
C LEU A 73 -1.51 -16.26 -10.07
N GLY A 74 -0.17 -16.18 -10.11
CA GLY A 74 0.56 -15.23 -10.96
C GLY A 74 0.70 -13.83 -10.35
N GLU A 75 1.73 -13.11 -10.80
CA GLU A 75 2.06 -11.76 -10.31
C GLU A 75 0.92 -10.76 -10.52
N LYS A 76 0.20 -10.84 -11.64
CA LYS A 76 -0.91 -9.94 -11.96
C LYS A 76 -2.08 -10.10 -10.99
N PHE A 77 -2.39 -11.33 -10.59
CA PHE A 77 -3.46 -11.57 -9.64
C PHE A 77 -3.07 -11.11 -8.24
N VAL A 78 -1.88 -11.50 -7.78
CA VAL A 78 -1.40 -11.21 -6.42
C VAL A 78 -1.06 -9.73 -6.23
N GLY A 79 -0.47 -9.07 -7.23
CA GLY A 79 -0.10 -7.65 -7.15
C GLY A 79 -1.17 -6.68 -7.64
N GLY A 80 -2.17 -7.16 -8.36
CA GLY A 80 -3.21 -6.32 -8.93
C GLY A 80 -4.59 -6.59 -8.34
N TYR A 81 -5.17 -7.76 -8.61
CA TYR A 81 -6.55 -8.04 -8.20
C TYR A 81 -6.71 -8.17 -6.69
N LEU A 82 -5.81 -8.86 -5.99
CA LEU A 82 -5.92 -9.01 -4.53
C LEU A 82 -5.90 -7.66 -3.79
N PRO A 83 -4.99 -6.71 -4.08
CA PRO A 83 -5.04 -5.39 -3.45
C PRO A 83 -6.33 -4.62 -3.71
N ILE A 84 -6.92 -4.73 -4.92
CA ILE A 84 -8.22 -4.12 -5.21
C ILE A 84 -9.31 -4.72 -4.31
N VAL A 85 -9.34 -6.05 -4.19
CA VAL A 85 -10.31 -6.75 -3.33
C VAL A 85 -10.11 -6.35 -1.87
N GLY A 86 -8.85 -6.30 -1.40
CA GLY A 86 -8.54 -5.85 -0.04
C GLY A 86 -9.01 -4.43 0.23
N ALA A 87 -8.76 -3.51 -0.70
CA ALA A 87 -9.21 -2.13 -0.61
C ALA A 87 -10.75 -2.02 -0.58
N LEU A 88 -11.45 -2.80 -1.39
CA LEU A 88 -12.92 -2.84 -1.40
C LEU A 88 -13.49 -3.41 -0.10
N ILE A 89 -12.90 -4.49 0.43
CA ILE A 89 -13.32 -5.08 1.71
C ILE A 89 -13.16 -4.05 2.84
N LEU A 90 -12.01 -3.38 2.91
CA LEU A 90 -11.78 -2.35 3.92
C LEU A 90 -12.75 -1.18 3.73
N PHE A 91 -12.93 -0.69 2.51
CA PHE A 91 -13.85 0.40 2.19
C PHE A 91 -15.28 0.09 2.66
N VAL A 92 -15.81 -1.08 2.31
CA VAL A 92 -17.17 -1.50 2.71
C VAL A 92 -17.24 -1.71 4.22
N SER A 93 -16.20 -2.25 4.86
CA SER A 93 -16.18 -2.42 6.31
C SER A 93 -16.27 -1.09 7.07
N ILE A 94 -15.60 -0.04 6.57
CA ILE A 94 -15.65 1.30 7.17
C ILE A 94 -17.08 1.86 7.14
N LEU A 95 -17.86 1.59 6.08
CA LEU A 95 -19.26 2.03 5.98
C LEU A 95 -20.14 1.47 7.10
N THR A 96 -19.80 0.30 7.66
CA THR A 96 -20.57 -0.33 8.73
C THR A 96 -20.36 0.34 10.09
N ALA A 97 -19.30 1.11 10.27
CA ALA A 97 -18.84 1.66 11.55
C ALA A 97 -18.74 0.60 12.67
N ASN A 98 -18.62 -0.68 12.33
CA ASN A 98 -18.63 -1.80 13.26
C ASN A 98 -17.22 -2.38 13.42
N LEU A 99 -16.67 -2.28 14.63
CA LEU A 99 -15.32 -2.75 14.95
C LEU A 99 -15.12 -4.25 14.70
N TYR A 100 -16.17 -5.08 14.93
CA TYR A 100 -16.12 -6.52 14.68
C TYR A 100 -15.99 -6.87 13.19
N ILE A 101 -16.33 -5.93 12.30
CA ILE A 101 -16.18 -6.06 10.85
C ILE A 101 -14.88 -5.40 10.39
N ILE A 102 -14.54 -4.23 10.93
CA ILE A 102 -13.34 -3.46 10.54
C ILE A 102 -12.04 -4.17 10.92
N VAL A 103 -11.98 -4.77 12.12
CA VAL A 103 -10.74 -5.44 12.58
C VAL A 103 -10.36 -6.63 11.68
N PRO A 104 -11.25 -7.59 11.37
CA PRO A 104 -10.95 -8.63 10.38
C PRO A 104 -10.62 -8.08 8.99
N ALA A 105 -11.31 -7.00 8.56
CA ALA A 105 -11.04 -6.37 7.28
C ALA A 105 -9.62 -5.77 7.21
N LEU A 106 -9.08 -5.24 8.30
CA LEU A 106 -7.69 -4.76 8.37
C LEU A 106 -6.68 -5.92 8.21
N VAL A 107 -6.95 -7.08 8.80
CA VAL A 107 -6.13 -8.29 8.58
C VAL A 107 -6.15 -8.70 7.11
N LEU A 108 -7.34 -8.77 6.51
CA LEU A 108 -7.49 -9.10 5.09
C LEU A 108 -6.86 -8.06 4.18
N PHE A 109 -6.94 -6.78 4.54
CA PHE A 109 -6.29 -5.71 3.80
C PHE A 109 -4.78 -5.88 3.81
N GLY A 110 -4.17 -6.13 4.97
CA GLY A 110 -2.75 -6.46 5.09
C GLY A 110 -2.37 -7.71 4.27
N LEU A 111 -3.18 -8.77 4.36
CA LEU A 111 -2.97 -10.02 3.63
C LEU A 111 -2.94 -9.80 2.10
N PHE A 112 -3.86 -9.00 1.58
CA PHE A 112 -4.01 -8.82 0.14
C PHE A 112 -3.07 -7.77 -0.45
N THR A 113 -2.55 -6.86 0.36
CA THR A 113 -1.69 -5.76 -0.10
C THR A 113 -0.19 -6.02 0.08
N ALA A 114 0.22 -6.92 0.97
CA ALA A 114 1.62 -7.13 1.37
C ALA A 114 2.61 -7.39 0.25
N ASN A 115 2.20 -8.10 -0.81
CA ASN A 115 3.08 -8.49 -1.91
C ASN A 115 3.19 -7.43 -3.02
N PHE A 116 2.41 -6.34 -2.94
CA PHE A 116 2.36 -5.30 -3.97
C PHE A 116 3.73 -4.69 -4.25
N MET A 117 4.45 -4.24 -3.22
CA MET A 117 5.78 -3.64 -3.35
C MET A 117 6.76 -4.57 -4.08
N SER A 118 6.84 -5.82 -3.67
CA SER A 118 7.76 -6.81 -4.26
C SER A 118 7.46 -7.04 -5.75
N ILE A 119 6.18 -7.06 -6.12
CA ILE A 119 5.74 -7.23 -7.50
C ILE A 119 6.03 -5.98 -8.32
N VAL A 120 5.77 -4.78 -7.79
CA VAL A 120 6.09 -3.51 -8.46
C VAL A 120 7.59 -3.42 -8.78
N ILE A 121 8.46 -3.71 -7.80
CA ILE A 121 9.93 -3.71 -8.01
C ILE A 121 10.31 -4.75 -9.07
N ARG A 122 9.77 -5.97 -8.99
CA ARG A 122 10.06 -7.03 -9.97
C ARG A 122 9.63 -6.62 -11.39
N GLN A 123 8.47 -6.01 -11.54
CA GLN A 123 8.00 -5.52 -12.83
C GLN A 123 8.85 -4.36 -13.38
N ALA A 124 9.27 -3.44 -12.51
CA ALA A 124 10.15 -2.35 -12.90
C ALA A 124 11.49 -2.87 -13.43
N ILE A 125 12.10 -3.84 -12.74
CA ILE A 125 13.39 -4.45 -13.15
C ILE A 125 13.25 -5.15 -14.51
N LYS A 126 12.13 -5.80 -14.83
CA LYS A 126 11.90 -6.46 -16.12
C LYS A 126 11.91 -5.50 -17.32
N VAL A 127 11.54 -4.24 -17.12
CA VAL A 127 11.34 -3.27 -18.21
C VAL A 127 12.36 -2.15 -18.28
N THR A 128 13.21 -2.00 -17.25
CA THR A 128 14.25 -0.96 -17.21
C THR A 128 15.49 -1.38 -18.00
N LYS A 129 16.23 -0.36 -18.47
CA LYS A 129 17.58 -0.52 -19.02
C LYS A 129 18.67 -0.09 -18.03
N GLU A 130 18.26 0.44 -16.87
CA GLU A 130 19.20 0.83 -15.82
C GLU A 130 19.80 -0.40 -15.14
N PRO A 131 21.01 -0.30 -14.56
CA PRO A 131 21.52 -1.31 -13.65
C PRO A 131 20.53 -1.60 -12.52
N ILE A 132 20.35 -2.87 -12.18
CA ILE A 132 19.34 -3.31 -11.18
C ILE A 132 19.50 -2.56 -9.85
N SER A 133 20.74 -2.39 -9.38
CA SER A 133 21.05 -1.67 -8.15
C SER A 133 20.57 -0.21 -8.18
N LEU A 134 20.77 0.48 -9.30
CA LEU A 134 20.34 1.86 -9.48
C LEU A 134 18.81 1.95 -9.58
N ALA A 135 18.19 1.06 -10.34
CA ALA A 135 16.73 1.00 -10.48
C ALA A 135 16.05 0.78 -9.11
N VAL A 136 16.54 -0.19 -8.31
CA VAL A 136 16.01 -0.46 -6.97
C VAL A 136 16.24 0.73 -6.04
N SER A 137 17.41 1.36 -6.07
CA SER A 137 17.70 2.57 -5.28
C SER A 137 16.75 3.71 -5.62
N ASN A 138 16.54 4.00 -6.91
CA ASN A 138 15.60 5.03 -7.36
C ASN A 138 14.16 4.73 -6.94
N LEU A 139 13.71 3.48 -7.10
CA LEU A 139 12.37 3.03 -6.70
C LEU A 139 12.14 3.18 -5.21
N THR A 140 13.08 2.74 -4.39
CA THR A 140 12.96 2.82 -2.92
C THR A 140 13.02 4.27 -2.43
N THR A 141 13.87 5.10 -3.01
CA THR A 141 13.94 6.53 -2.67
C THR A 141 12.62 7.23 -2.96
N LEU A 142 12.03 6.99 -4.15
CA LEU A 142 10.71 7.53 -4.49
C LEU A 142 9.61 6.94 -3.58
N GLY A 143 9.68 5.65 -3.29
CA GLY A 143 8.73 5.01 -2.38
C GLY A 143 8.74 5.64 -1.00
N PHE A 144 9.92 5.76 -0.37
CA PHE A 144 10.04 6.32 0.97
C PHE A 144 9.58 7.77 1.08
N SER A 145 9.62 8.56 0.01
CA SER A 145 9.03 9.90 0.03
C SER A 145 7.52 9.86 0.38
N GLY A 146 6.81 8.82 -0.08
CA GLY A 146 5.41 8.59 0.27
C GLY A 146 5.19 8.39 1.78
N PHE A 147 6.11 7.70 2.44
CA PHE A 147 6.04 7.48 3.89
C PHE A 147 6.14 8.78 4.69
N ILE A 148 6.83 9.80 4.14
CA ILE A 148 6.95 11.12 4.76
C ILE A 148 5.72 11.98 4.45
N PHE A 149 5.32 12.04 3.18
CA PHE A 149 4.25 12.95 2.74
C PHE A 149 2.85 12.42 3.05
N GLY A 150 2.63 11.11 3.02
CA GLY A 150 1.32 10.52 3.25
C GLY A 150 0.74 10.86 4.63
N PRO A 151 1.40 10.51 5.74
CA PRO A 151 0.93 10.85 7.08
C PRO A 151 0.80 12.36 7.32
N ALA A 152 1.71 13.18 6.76
CA ALA A 152 1.65 14.63 6.89
C ALA A 152 0.40 15.22 6.21
N LEU A 153 0.01 14.71 5.04
CA LEU A 153 -1.21 15.11 4.36
C LEU A 153 -2.46 14.75 5.17
N VAL A 154 -2.47 13.57 5.78
CA VAL A 154 -3.57 13.16 6.66
C VAL A 154 -3.66 14.06 7.88
N GLY A 155 -2.53 14.42 8.51
CA GLY A 155 -2.51 15.36 9.62
C GLY A 155 -3.20 16.69 9.29
N TYR A 156 -2.91 17.25 8.10
CA TYR A 156 -3.53 18.48 7.64
C TYR A 156 -5.03 18.31 7.31
N THR A 157 -5.41 17.21 6.68
CA THR A 157 -6.80 17.00 6.25
C THR A 157 -7.71 16.49 7.37
N ALA A 158 -7.15 15.76 8.35
CA ALA A 158 -7.92 15.17 9.44
C ALA A 158 -8.60 16.23 10.35
N GLU A 159 -7.97 17.40 10.53
CA GLU A 159 -8.55 18.49 11.31
C GLU A 159 -9.82 19.08 10.67
N ASN A 160 -9.89 19.06 9.34
CA ASN A 160 -10.99 19.69 8.59
C ASN A 160 -12.06 18.69 8.14
N ILE A 161 -11.68 17.46 7.82
CA ILE A 161 -12.56 16.49 7.14
C ILE A 161 -12.75 15.21 7.96
N GLY A 162 -11.88 14.98 8.97
CA GLY A 162 -11.91 13.78 9.83
C GLY A 162 -11.05 12.63 9.32
N LEU A 163 -10.73 11.70 10.22
CA LEU A 163 -9.86 10.55 9.92
C LEU A 163 -10.58 9.50 9.08
N THR A 164 -11.85 9.27 9.31
CA THR A 164 -12.66 8.29 8.55
C THR A 164 -12.65 8.59 7.05
N PHE A 165 -12.76 9.87 6.66
CA PHE A 165 -12.64 10.27 5.25
C PHE A 165 -11.27 9.90 4.66
N ASN A 166 -10.19 10.13 5.42
CA ASN A 166 -8.84 9.79 4.99
C ASN A 166 -8.67 8.27 4.79
N MET A 167 -9.35 7.43 5.58
CA MET A 167 -9.35 5.98 5.40
C MET A 167 -10.07 5.56 4.11
N TYR A 168 -11.16 6.25 3.70
CA TYR A 168 -11.77 6.03 2.39
C TYR A 168 -10.84 6.43 1.25
N VAL A 169 -10.17 7.58 1.36
CA VAL A 169 -9.17 8.03 0.37
C VAL A 169 -8.04 7.01 0.23
N LEU A 170 -7.55 6.46 1.34
CA LEU A 170 -6.54 5.40 1.37
C LEU A 170 -7.00 4.18 0.54
N CYS A 171 -8.23 3.69 0.75
CA CYS A 171 -8.76 2.57 -0.02
C CYS A 171 -8.83 2.88 -1.52
N VAL A 172 -9.24 4.09 -1.89
CA VAL A 172 -9.28 4.53 -3.30
C VAL A 172 -7.87 4.58 -3.90
N ILE A 173 -6.89 5.13 -3.19
CA ILE A 173 -5.49 5.18 -3.63
C ILE A 173 -4.96 3.76 -3.88
N TRP A 174 -5.24 2.81 -3.00
CA TRP A 174 -4.85 1.41 -3.17
C TRP A 174 -5.48 0.77 -4.41
N ALA A 175 -6.78 0.93 -4.57
CA ALA A 175 -7.50 0.37 -5.72
C ALA A 175 -6.96 0.96 -7.04
N LEU A 176 -6.71 2.27 -7.09
CA LEU A 176 -6.12 2.94 -8.25
C LEU A 176 -4.69 2.47 -8.50
N SER A 177 -3.83 2.38 -7.49
CA SER A 177 -2.44 1.93 -7.64
C SER A 177 -2.38 0.51 -8.22
N ALA A 178 -3.20 -0.39 -7.69
CA ALA A 178 -3.29 -1.77 -8.17
C ALA A 178 -3.87 -1.86 -9.58
N PHE A 179 -4.89 -1.06 -9.90
CA PHE A 179 -5.44 -0.95 -11.26
C PHE A 179 -4.39 -0.48 -12.27
N PHE A 180 -3.62 0.57 -11.93
CA PHE A 180 -2.55 1.06 -12.79
C PHE A 180 -1.46 0.01 -12.98
N LEU A 181 -1.09 -0.74 -11.92
CA LEU A 181 -0.14 -1.84 -12.03
C LEU A 181 -0.63 -2.89 -13.04
N ILE A 182 -1.90 -3.31 -12.97
CA ILE A 182 -2.49 -4.25 -13.94
C ILE A 182 -2.37 -3.72 -15.36
N ARG A 183 -2.70 -2.44 -15.59
CA ARG A 183 -2.63 -1.81 -16.92
C ARG A 183 -1.21 -1.77 -17.46
N ILE A 184 -0.24 -1.49 -16.59
CA ILE A 184 1.18 -1.48 -16.96
C ILE A 184 1.63 -2.90 -17.34
N MET A 185 1.27 -3.92 -16.54
CA MET A 185 1.64 -5.31 -16.80
C MET A 185 1.04 -5.82 -18.13
N ILE A 186 -0.17 -5.39 -18.49
CA ILE A 186 -0.78 -5.75 -19.79
C ILE A 186 -0.04 -5.06 -20.95
N LYS A 187 0.46 -3.84 -20.76
CA LYS A 187 1.12 -3.07 -21.82
C LYS A 187 2.54 -3.57 -22.12
N PHE A 188 3.22 -4.15 -21.13
CA PHE A 188 4.62 -4.56 -21.25
C PHE A 188 4.82 -6.07 -21.42
N HIS A 189 3.74 -6.83 -21.46
CA HIS A 189 3.69 -8.24 -21.84
C HIS A 189 2.92 -8.41 -23.15
#